data_2f7f52fa06e4138478cf21f7c5ba3a8b
#
_entry.id   2f7f52fa06e4138478cf21f7c5ba3a8b
#
_cell.length_a   1.000
_cell.length_b   1.000
_cell.length_c   1.000
_cell.angle_alpha   90.00
_cell.angle_beta   90.00
_cell.angle_gamma   90.00
#
_symmetry.space_group_name_H-M   'P 1'
#
loop_
_entity.id
_entity.type
_entity.pdbx_description
1 polymer ?
#
loop_
_entity_poly.entity_id
_entity_poly.type
_entity_poly.pdbx_seq_one_letter_code
_entity_poly.pdbx_strand_id
1 'polypeptide(L)'
;MYWDVLEVKYIAGRELAVRFADGLAGVLYIDHSFCTGVFEPLQNDELVGHAIVNNGVLMWPNGLDLAPDTMYKEIKRNPNHRYELRRK
;
A
#
# COMPACT_ATOMS: atom_id res chain seq x y z
N MET A 1 -2.83 17.02 -1.69
CA MET A 1 -2.50 16.61 -3.08
C MET A 1 -3.47 15.54 -3.53
N TYR A 2 -3.77 15.49 -4.81
CA TYR A 2 -4.74 14.51 -5.32
C TYR A 2 -4.31 13.06 -5.08
N TRP A 3 -3.01 12.81 -4.93
CA TRP A 3 -2.49 11.47 -4.66
C TRP A 3 -2.42 11.11 -3.18
N ASP A 4 -2.92 11.98 -2.29
CA ASP A 4 -2.95 11.63 -0.86
C ASP A 4 -3.87 10.44 -0.64
N VAL A 5 -3.42 9.51 0.21
CA VAL A 5 -4.25 8.36 0.60
C VAL A 5 -5.23 8.83 1.66
N LEU A 6 -6.51 8.53 1.46
CA LEU A 6 -7.57 8.86 2.43
C LEU A 6 -7.94 7.67 3.29
N GLU A 7 -7.97 6.47 2.70
CA GLU A 7 -8.40 5.27 3.40
C GLU A 7 -7.54 4.09 3.01
N VAL A 8 -7.33 3.20 3.96
CA VAL A 8 -6.76 1.89 3.72
C VAL A 8 -7.58 0.87 4.49
N LYS A 9 -7.83 -0.28 3.87
CA LYS A 9 -8.58 -1.37 4.50
C LYS A 9 -7.91 -2.69 4.12
N TYR A 10 -7.61 -3.51 5.14
CA TYR A 10 -7.09 -4.84 4.88
C TYR A 10 -8.21 -5.73 4.32
N ILE A 11 -7.92 -6.43 3.23
CA ILE A 11 -8.87 -7.35 2.63
C ILE A 11 -8.59 -8.77 3.12
N ALA A 12 -7.53 -9.36 2.61
CA ALA A 12 -7.07 -10.71 2.95
C ALA A 12 -5.83 -10.99 2.12
N GLY A 13 -5.06 -12.00 2.48
CA GLY A 13 -3.96 -12.47 1.62
C GLY A 13 -2.95 -11.39 1.26
N ARG A 14 -2.64 -10.52 2.20
CA ARG A 14 -1.64 -9.44 2.04
C ARG A 14 -2.09 -8.36 1.05
N GLU A 15 -3.40 -8.19 0.89
CA GLU A 15 -3.99 -7.16 0.03
C GLU A 15 -4.62 -6.06 0.85
N LEU A 16 -4.37 -4.82 0.43
CA LEU A 16 -4.91 -3.63 1.06
C LEU A 16 -5.71 -2.84 0.02
N ALA A 17 -6.96 -2.52 0.32
CA ALA A 17 -7.74 -1.61 -0.50
C ALA A 17 -7.38 -0.18 -0.11
N VAL A 18 -7.10 0.66 -1.10
CA VAL A 18 -6.72 2.05 -0.86
C VAL A 18 -7.61 2.98 -1.68
N ARG A 19 -7.87 4.18 -1.14
CA ARG A 19 -8.59 5.23 -1.84
C ARG A 19 -7.85 6.54 -1.68
N PHE A 20 -7.73 7.26 -2.78
CA PHE A 20 -6.99 8.52 -2.86
C PHE A 20 -7.91 9.73 -2.82
N ALA A 21 -7.33 10.90 -2.60
CA ALA A 21 -8.08 12.15 -2.42
C ALA A 21 -8.96 12.52 -3.62
N ASP A 22 -8.56 12.15 -4.85
CA ASP A 22 -9.34 12.44 -6.04
C ASP A 22 -10.40 11.38 -6.35
N GLY A 23 -10.55 10.39 -5.48
CA GLY A 23 -11.53 9.32 -5.65
C GLY A 23 -10.99 8.06 -6.30
N LEU A 24 -9.75 8.06 -6.79
CA LEU A 24 -9.14 6.84 -7.32
C LEU A 24 -9.09 5.78 -6.23
N ALA A 25 -9.50 4.56 -6.56
CA ALA A 25 -9.47 3.44 -5.64
C ALA A 25 -8.75 2.27 -6.30
N GLY A 26 -8.07 1.46 -5.52
CA GLY A 26 -7.37 0.30 -6.04
C GLY A 26 -6.93 -0.64 -4.94
N VAL A 27 -6.18 -1.66 -5.33
CA VAL A 27 -5.68 -2.68 -4.42
C VAL A 27 -4.16 -2.70 -4.47
N LEU A 28 -3.55 -2.69 -3.29
CA LEU A 28 -2.13 -2.88 -3.11
C LEU A 28 -1.89 -4.30 -2.62
N TYR A 29 -1.05 -5.06 -3.32
CA TYR A 29 -0.64 -6.39 -2.89
C TYR A 29 0.84 -6.35 -2.51
N ILE A 30 1.17 -6.84 -1.31
CA ILE A 30 2.55 -6.84 -0.84
C ILE A 30 3.05 -8.27 -0.80
N ASP A 31 3.84 -8.65 -1.81
CA ASP A 31 4.40 -9.97 -1.89
C ASP A 31 5.55 -10.13 -0.89
N HIS A 32 5.74 -11.35 -0.37
CA HIS A 32 6.85 -11.60 0.56
C HIS A 32 8.20 -11.25 -0.05
N SER A 33 8.35 -11.41 -1.36
CA SER A 33 9.61 -11.11 -2.05
C SER A 33 10.01 -9.65 -1.97
N PHE A 34 9.04 -8.75 -1.78
CA PHE A 34 9.32 -7.32 -1.61
C PHE A 34 9.89 -7.01 -0.23
N CYS A 35 9.58 -7.84 0.75
CA CYS A 35 9.84 -7.55 2.17
C CYS A 35 11.25 -7.95 2.58
N THR A 36 12.22 -7.16 2.09
CA THR A 36 13.64 -7.32 2.43
C THR A 36 14.18 -5.97 2.91
N GLY A 37 15.36 -5.99 3.53
CA GLY A 37 15.94 -4.75 4.05
C GLY A 37 15.02 -4.09 5.06
N VAL A 38 14.72 -2.80 4.86
CA VAL A 38 13.88 -2.04 5.79
C VAL A 38 12.44 -2.55 5.84
N PHE A 39 11.98 -3.27 4.80
CA PHE A 39 10.63 -3.80 4.73
C PHE A 39 10.51 -5.22 5.29
N GLU A 40 11.59 -5.79 5.80
CA GLU A 40 11.58 -7.15 6.33
C GLU A 40 10.47 -7.40 7.37
N PRO A 41 10.14 -6.44 8.26
CA PRO A 41 9.04 -6.67 9.21
C PRO A 41 7.70 -7.00 8.57
N LEU A 42 7.48 -6.61 7.30
CA LEU A 42 6.25 -6.93 6.57
C LEU A 42 6.21 -8.37 6.06
N GLN A 43 7.20 -9.20 6.36
CA GLN A 43 7.09 -10.64 6.21
C GLN A 43 5.98 -11.19 7.11
N ASN A 44 5.71 -10.51 8.21
CA ASN A 44 4.65 -10.88 9.13
C ASN A 44 3.30 -10.44 8.55
N ASP A 45 2.46 -11.42 8.22
CA ASP A 45 1.14 -11.16 7.61
C ASP A 45 0.26 -10.30 8.53
N GLU A 46 0.36 -10.50 9.84
CA GLU A 46 -0.43 -9.71 10.79
C GLU A 46 -0.06 -8.22 10.72
N LEU A 47 1.23 -7.92 10.61
CA LEU A 47 1.66 -6.53 10.51
C LEU A 47 1.11 -5.86 9.25
N VAL A 48 1.07 -6.58 8.13
CA VAL A 48 0.50 -6.03 6.88
C VAL A 48 -0.90 -5.49 7.12
N GLY A 49 -1.70 -6.21 7.90
CA GLY A 49 -3.07 -5.80 8.21
C GLY A 49 -3.19 -4.61 9.14
N HIS A 50 -2.10 -4.16 9.73
CA HIS A 50 -2.10 -3.01 10.65
C HIS A 50 -1.77 -1.68 9.94
N ALA A 51 -1.82 -1.64 8.62
CA ALA A 51 -1.58 -0.42 7.86
C ALA A 51 -2.56 0.68 8.26
N ILE A 52 -2.06 1.90 8.36
CA ILE A 52 -2.85 3.08 8.71
C ILE A 52 -2.55 4.20 7.73
N VAL A 53 -3.41 5.22 7.73
CA VAL A 53 -3.17 6.44 6.95
C VAL A 53 -2.83 7.57 7.93
N ASN A 54 -1.74 8.27 7.63
CA ASN A 54 -1.33 9.44 8.42
C ASN A 54 -0.90 10.53 7.46
N ASN A 55 -1.62 11.65 7.46
CA ASN A 55 -1.31 12.82 6.62
C ASN A 55 -1.16 12.45 5.13
N GLY A 56 -2.07 11.63 4.62
CA GLY A 56 -2.06 11.25 3.21
C GLY A 56 -1.08 10.15 2.85
N VAL A 57 -0.41 9.55 3.83
CA VAL A 57 0.60 8.52 3.61
C VAL A 57 0.17 7.21 4.25
N LEU A 58 0.27 6.12 3.48
CA LEU A 58 0.04 4.78 4.01
C LEU A 58 1.28 4.33 4.76
N MET A 59 1.10 3.95 6.01
CA MET A 59 2.21 3.56 6.86
C MET A 59 1.81 2.47 7.86
N TRP A 60 2.78 1.95 8.57
CA TRP A 60 2.60 0.92 9.59
C TRP A 60 3.06 1.45 10.94
N PRO A 61 2.58 0.85 12.04
CA PRO A 61 2.93 1.34 13.39
C PRO A 61 4.43 1.35 13.70
N ASN A 62 5.22 0.54 12.98
CA ASN A 62 6.67 0.50 13.16
C ASN A 62 7.41 1.61 12.42
N GLY A 63 6.68 2.53 11.76
CA GLY A 63 7.27 3.67 11.06
C GLY A 63 7.55 3.45 9.58
N LEU A 64 7.34 2.23 9.05
CA LEU A 64 7.47 2.00 7.62
C LEU A 64 6.34 2.71 6.87
N ASP A 65 6.66 3.24 5.68
CA ASP A 65 5.66 3.89 4.84
C ASP A 65 5.92 3.60 3.36
N LEU A 66 4.94 3.95 2.54
CA LEU A 66 5.04 3.85 1.08
C LEU A 66 4.76 5.21 0.47
N ALA A 67 5.54 5.55 -0.56
CA ALA A 67 5.37 6.82 -1.26
C ALA A 67 4.00 6.88 -1.92
N PRO A 68 3.12 7.81 -1.51
CA PRO A 68 1.75 7.84 -2.04
C PRO A 68 1.67 8.22 -3.51
N ASP A 69 2.56 9.10 -3.99
CA ASP A 69 2.58 9.49 -5.38
C ASP A 69 2.94 8.33 -6.31
N THR A 70 3.92 7.51 -5.93
CA THR A 70 4.29 6.32 -6.69
C THR A 70 3.14 5.32 -6.71
N MET A 71 2.53 5.06 -5.55
CA MET A 71 1.40 4.13 -5.44
C MET A 71 0.23 4.60 -6.29
N TYR A 72 -0.08 5.89 -6.25
CA TYR A 72 -1.14 6.47 -7.06
C TYR A 72 -0.89 6.23 -8.56
N LYS A 73 0.32 6.54 -9.01
CA LYS A 73 0.69 6.41 -10.42
C LYS A 73 0.58 4.96 -10.89
N GLU A 74 1.08 4.02 -10.09
CA GLU A 74 1.06 2.61 -10.46
C GLU A 74 -0.35 2.05 -10.50
N ILE A 75 -1.19 2.43 -9.56
CA ILE A 75 -2.59 1.99 -9.55
C ILE A 75 -3.35 2.59 -10.72
N LYS A 76 -3.15 3.87 -10.99
CA LYS A 76 -3.87 4.56 -12.05
C LYS A 76 -3.57 4.00 -13.43
N ARG A 77 -2.31 3.67 -13.70
CA ARG A 77 -1.93 3.17 -15.03
C ARG A 77 -2.26 1.70 -15.25
N ASN A 78 -2.54 0.95 -14.18
CA ASN A 78 -2.87 -0.46 -14.29
C ASN A 78 -4.37 -0.60 -14.61
N PRO A 79 -4.76 -1.30 -15.68
CA PRO A 79 -6.17 -1.45 -16.04
C PRO A 79 -7.03 -2.04 -14.92
N ASN A 80 -6.43 -2.86 -14.05
CA ASN A 80 -7.14 -3.49 -12.94
C ASN A 80 -7.07 -2.67 -11.66
N HIS A 81 -6.45 -1.49 -11.70
CA HIS A 81 -6.21 -0.65 -10.52
C HIS A 81 -5.57 -1.45 -9.38
N ARG A 82 -4.55 -2.23 -9.74
CA ARG A 82 -3.84 -3.07 -8.81
C ARG A 82 -2.34 -2.79 -8.90
N TYR A 83 -1.70 -2.63 -7.75
CA TYR A 83 -0.26 -2.43 -7.67
C TYR A 83 0.33 -3.58 -6.85
N GLU A 84 1.19 -4.37 -7.47
CA GLU A 84 1.83 -5.49 -6.80
C GLU A 84 3.28 -5.14 -6.47
N LEU A 85 3.57 -5.07 -5.18
CA LEU A 85 4.93 -4.89 -4.70
C LEU A 85 5.61 -6.25 -4.69
N ARG A 86 6.44 -6.48 -5.70
CA ARG A 86 7.20 -7.72 -5.86
C ARG A 86 8.64 -7.40 -6.18
N ARG A 87 9.51 -8.24 -5.71
CA ARG A 87 10.92 -8.18 -6.12
C ARG A 87 11.08 -9.03 -7.38
N LYS A 88 11.73 -8.46 -8.36
CA LYS A 88 12.01 -9.16 -9.62
C LYS A 88 13.23 -10.07 -9.50
#